data_a264dcf22d33877552933c57c86e10ad
#
_entry.id   a264dcf22d33877552933c57c86e10ad
#
_cell.length_a   1.000
_cell.length_b   1.000
_cell.length_c   1.000
_cell.angle_alpha   90.00
_cell.angle_beta   90.00
_cell.angle_gamma   90.00
#
_symmetry.space_group_name_H-M   'P 1'
#
loop_
_entity.id
_entity.type
_entity.pdbx_description
1 polymer ?
#
loop_
_entity_poly.entity_id
_entity_poly.type
_entity_poly.pdbx_seq_one_letter_code
_entity_poly.pdbx_strand_id
1 'polypeptide(L)'
;DLFMETMEQAEAPRIGAAIQANALMMFGTPEQQQQYLPAILRGEAMHGMGYSEPQAGSDLAALRTSAVRDGDHWLINGQKIWTTTWWGKYMFLAARTDKDAKPPHAGISMFIVPMDAPGITIRPSATMYDGTFANIFYDNVRIPAENLVGEVNDGWKVLTGALAFERGLVGGGIVLKVAHAFEQLRAHVMAGEGDQSLAGEPIVRDRMAT
;
A
#
# COMPACT_ATOMS: atom_id res chain seq x y z
N ASP A 1 -1.87 -20.98 -4.90
CA ASP A 1 -1.00 -20.56 -6.01
C ASP A 1 0.41 -21.10 -5.76
N LEU A 2 0.84 -22.08 -6.59
CA LEU A 2 2.13 -22.78 -6.46
C LEU A 2 3.31 -21.81 -6.30
N PHE A 3 3.26 -20.65 -6.95
CA PHE A 3 4.29 -19.62 -6.83
C PHE A 3 4.37 -19.04 -5.41
N MET A 4 3.23 -18.67 -4.83
CA MET A 4 3.18 -18.12 -3.47
C MET A 4 3.55 -19.16 -2.41
N GLU A 5 3.10 -20.41 -2.56
CA GLU A 5 3.50 -21.52 -1.68
C GLU A 5 5.01 -21.79 -1.77
N THR A 6 5.56 -21.79 -2.98
CA THR A 6 7.00 -21.95 -3.20
C THR A 6 7.80 -20.82 -2.57
N MET A 7 7.32 -19.56 -2.67
CA MET A 7 7.93 -18.39 -2.05
C MET A 7 7.88 -18.44 -0.51
N GLU A 8 6.77 -18.91 0.08
CA GLU A 8 6.65 -19.11 1.52
C GLU A 8 7.55 -20.24 2.01
N GLN A 9 7.60 -21.38 1.31
CA GLN A 9 8.49 -22.50 1.64
C GLN A 9 9.98 -22.17 1.50
N ALA A 10 10.31 -21.30 0.55
CA ALA A 10 11.68 -20.81 0.34
C ALA A 10 12.09 -19.69 1.30
N GLU A 11 11.23 -19.29 2.25
CA GLU A 11 11.44 -18.12 3.12
C GLU A 11 11.82 -16.85 2.33
N ALA A 12 11.31 -16.76 1.10
CA ALA A 12 11.66 -15.67 0.21
C ALA A 12 11.17 -14.32 0.77
N PRO A 13 11.94 -13.24 0.63
CA PRO A 13 11.54 -11.93 1.11
C PRO A 13 10.19 -11.52 0.53
N ARG A 14 9.24 -11.14 1.38
CA ARG A 14 7.96 -10.58 0.90
C ARG A 14 8.24 -9.23 0.28
N ILE A 15 7.82 -9.02 -0.96
CA ILE A 15 7.90 -7.72 -1.63
C ILE A 15 6.84 -6.81 -0.99
N GLY A 16 7.18 -6.24 0.17
CA GLY A 16 6.25 -5.44 0.97
C GLY A 16 5.92 -4.06 0.39
N ALA A 17 6.55 -3.69 -0.72
CA ALA A 17 6.34 -2.41 -1.38
C ALA A 17 6.06 -2.58 -2.90
N ALA A 18 5.38 -3.68 -3.28
CA ALA A 18 5.09 -3.99 -4.68
C ALA A 18 4.28 -2.90 -5.39
N ILE A 19 3.36 -2.25 -4.68
CA ILE A 19 2.53 -1.15 -5.21
C ILE A 19 3.41 0.04 -5.56
N GLN A 20 4.31 0.43 -4.67
CA GLN A 20 5.23 1.55 -4.86
C GLN A 20 6.29 1.22 -5.92
N ALA A 21 6.79 -0.02 -5.95
CA ALA A 21 7.71 -0.47 -7.00
C ALA A 21 7.07 -0.35 -8.39
N ASN A 22 5.81 -0.77 -8.54
CA ASN A 22 5.09 -0.63 -9.80
C ASN A 22 4.88 0.84 -10.20
N ALA A 23 4.50 1.70 -9.24
CA ALA A 23 4.37 3.13 -9.49
C ALA A 23 5.70 3.76 -9.93
N LEU A 24 6.82 3.36 -9.31
CA LEU A 24 8.17 3.82 -9.69
C LEU A 24 8.57 3.32 -11.09
N MET A 25 8.24 2.07 -11.45
CA MET A 25 8.50 1.58 -12.80
C MET A 25 7.70 2.32 -13.87
N MET A 26 6.49 2.78 -13.56
CA MET A 26 5.62 3.49 -14.51
C MET A 26 5.90 5.00 -14.59
N PHE A 27 6.23 5.62 -13.48
CA PHE A 27 6.25 7.09 -13.34
C PHE A 27 7.54 7.66 -12.75
N GLY A 28 8.39 6.82 -12.17
CA GLY A 28 9.68 7.25 -11.61
C GLY A 28 10.72 7.55 -12.69
N THR A 29 11.65 8.46 -12.39
CA THR A 29 12.79 8.71 -13.26
C THR A 29 13.76 7.51 -13.25
N PRO A 30 14.65 7.38 -14.24
CA PRO A 30 15.67 6.32 -14.23
C PRO A 30 16.51 6.31 -12.95
N GLU A 31 16.85 7.50 -12.42
CA GLU A 31 17.62 7.66 -11.19
C GLU A 31 16.81 7.14 -9.97
N GLN A 32 15.53 7.49 -9.87
CA GLN A 32 14.64 6.97 -8.82
C GLN A 32 14.49 5.46 -8.91
N GLN A 33 14.32 4.92 -10.11
CA GLN A 33 14.24 3.47 -10.32
C GLN A 33 15.52 2.78 -9.87
N GLN A 34 16.68 3.31 -10.24
CA GLN A 34 17.99 2.78 -9.85
C GLN A 34 18.23 2.87 -8.33
N GLN A 35 17.76 3.94 -7.70
CA GLN A 35 17.92 4.18 -6.27
C GLN A 35 17.03 3.30 -5.41
N TYR A 36 15.74 3.17 -5.76
CA TYR A 36 14.74 2.59 -4.86
C TYR A 36 14.38 1.13 -5.19
N LEU A 37 14.26 0.76 -6.47
CA LEU A 37 13.78 -0.57 -6.85
C LEU A 37 14.66 -1.72 -6.34
N PRO A 38 16.01 -1.66 -6.39
CA PRO A 38 16.83 -2.76 -5.91
C PRO A 38 16.61 -3.09 -4.43
N ALA A 39 16.48 -2.08 -3.57
CA ALA A 39 16.25 -2.27 -2.15
C ALA A 39 14.83 -2.80 -1.85
N ILE A 40 13.82 -2.38 -2.62
CA ILE A 40 12.46 -2.91 -2.54
C ILE A 40 12.44 -4.39 -2.93
N LEU A 41 13.09 -4.75 -4.05
CA LEU A 41 13.11 -6.13 -4.56
C LEU A 41 13.84 -7.09 -3.62
N ARG A 42 14.86 -6.62 -2.91
CA ARG A 42 15.56 -7.42 -1.89
C ARG A 42 14.85 -7.45 -0.53
N GLY A 43 13.71 -6.75 -0.37
CA GLY A 43 13.00 -6.63 0.89
C GLY A 43 13.72 -5.76 1.94
N GLU A 44 14.74 -5.01 1.55
CA GLU A 44 15.55 -4.16 2.42
C GLU A 44 14.91 -2.80 2.73
N ALA A 45 13.99 -2.36 1.88
CA ALA A 45 13.27 -1.11 2.05
C ALA A 45 11.78 -1.30 1.90
N MET A 46 11.06 -1.05 2.99
CA MET A 46 9.60 -0.98 3.00
C MET A 46 9.15 0.46 2.77
N HIS A 47 8.09 0.62 1.98
CA HIS A 47 7.46 1.90 1.71
C HIS A 47 6.03 1.89 2.25
N GLY A 48 5.72 2.85 3.11
CA GLY A 48 4.35 3.10 3.56
C GLY A 48 3.55 3.89 2.53
N MET A 49 2.22 3.87 2.66
CA MET A 49 1.29 4.69 1.86
C MET A 49 0.74 5.82 2.73
N GLY A 50 1.08 7.05 2.36
CA GLY A 50 0.60 8.27 3.01
C GLY A 50 -0.47 8.95 2.17
N TYR A 51 -1.70 8.39 2.18
CA TYR A 51 -2.81 8.88 1.35
C TYR A 51 -3.89 9.52 2.21
N SER A 52 -4.60 8.74 3.00
CA SER A 52 -5.75 9.17 3.80
C SER A 52 -5.38 10.19 4.87
N GLU A 53 -6.30 11.12 5.10
CA GLU A 53 -6.26 12.13 6.16
C GLU A 53 -7.53 12.04 7.02
N PRO A 54 -7.58 12.65 8.21
CA PRO A 54 -8.77 12.61 9.06
C PRO A 54 -10.07 13.01 8.36
N GLN A 55 -9.99 13.95 7.41
CA GLN A 55 -11.13 14.48 6.66
C GLN A 55 -11.19 13.99 5.19
N ALA A 56 -10.17 13.22 4.72
CA ALA A 56 -10.05 12.81 3.33
C ALA A 56 -9.64 11.33 3.23
N GLY A 57 -10.64 10.47 3.13
CA GLY A 57 -10.50 9.04 2.89
C GLY A 57 -11.14 8.66 1.56
N SER A 58 -12.46 8.41 1.54
CA SER A 58 -13.18 8.13 0.30
C SER A 58 -13.14 9.30 -0.69
N ASP A 59 -13.22 10.53 -0.18
CA ASP A 59 -12.93 11.74 -0.97
C ASP A 59 -11.45 12.12 -0.81
N LEU A 60 -10.56 11.31 -1.38
CA LEU A 60 -9.11 11.55 -1.30
C LEU A 60 -8.69 12.83 -2.04
N ALA A 61 -9.47 13.26 -3.03
CA ALA A 61 -9.22 14.51 -3.73
C ALA A 61 -9.29 15.75 -2.81
N ALA A 62 -9.93 15.63 -1.65
CA ALA A 62 -10.01 16.68 -0.63
C ALA A 62 -8.80 16.73 0.34
N LEU A 63 -7.74 15.96 0.11
CA LEU A 63 -6.54 15.96 0.96
C LEU A 63 -5.94 17.37 1.08
N ARG A 64 -5.39 17.66 2.28
CA ARG A 64 -4.87 18.98 2.66
C ARG A 64 -3.39 19.00 3.01
N THR A 65 -2.75 17.84 3.24
CA THR A 65 -1.30 17.80 3.39
C THR A 65 -0.67 18.54 2.23
N SER A 66 0.08 19.59 2.51
CA SER A 66 0.63 20.49 1.50
C SER A 66 2.09 20.15 1.21
N ALA A 67 2.51 20.39 -0.02
CA ALA A 67 3.90 20.41 -0.41
C ALA A 67 4.17 21.70 -1.19
N VAL A 68 4.99 22.58 -0.62
CA VAL A 68 5.32 23.87 -1.21
C VAL A 68 6.76 23.85 -1.70
N ARG A 69 7.00 24.32 -2.92
CA ARG A 69 8.35 24.40 -3.46
C ARG A 69 9.17 25.46 -2.73
N ASP A 70 10.37 25.10 -2.27
CA ASP A 70 11.32 25.96 -1.59
C ASP A 70 12.73 25.74 -2.18
N GLY A 71 13.03 26.47 -3.24
CA GLY A 71 14.26 26.32 -4.02
C GLY A 71 14.39 24.92 -4.63
N ASP A 72 15.41 24.18 -4.25
CA ASP A 72 15.70 22.81 -4.67
C ASP A 72 15.04 21.73 -3.77
N HIS A 73 14.13 22.13 -2.88
CA HIS A 73 13.41 21.28 -1.94
C HIS A 73 11.89 21.46 -2.02
N TRP A 74 11.19 20.52 -1.39
CA TRP A 74 9.77 20.63 -1.03
C TRP A 74 9.63 20.72 0.49
N LEU A 75 8.76 21.61 0.95
CA LEU A 75 8.38 21.76 2.35
C LEU A 75 7.00 21.16 2.54
N ILE A 76 6.93 20.10 3.36
CA ILE A 76 5.71 19.32 3.56
C ILE A 76 5.13 19.61 4.93
N ASN A 77 3.82 19.90 4.97
CA ASN A 77 3.06 20.12 6.19
C ASN A 77 1.71 19.39 6.12
N GLY A 78 1.33 18.68 7.19
CA GLY A 78 0.05 18.00 7.25
C GLY A 78 0.02 16.78 8.13
N GLN A 79 -0.98 15.93 7.92
CA GLN A 79 -1.20 14.71 8.69
C GLN A 79 -1.73 13.61 7.78
N LYS A 80 -1.25 12.37 8.01
CA LYS A 80 -1.78 11.15 7.42
C LYS A 80 -2.25 10.20 8.50
N ILE A 81 -3.29 9.39 8.17
CA ILE A 81 -3.86 8.38 9.06
C ILE A 81 -3.91 7.01 8.39
N TRP A 82 -4.19 5.98 9.17
CA TRP A 82 -4.36 4.59 8.73
C TRP A 82 -3.13 3.99 8.04
N THR A 83 -1.94 4.53 8.30
CA THR A 83 -0.70 4.02 7.71
C THR A 83 -0.30 2.71 8.38
N THR A 84 -0.39 1.60 7.66
CA THR A 84 -0.04 0.26 8.17
C THR A 84 1.46 0.00 8.19
N THR A 85 2.19 0.49 7.19
CA THR A 85 3.66 0.33 7.07
C THR A 85 4.36 1.61 7.56
N TRP A 86 3.94 2.14 8.72
CA TRP A 86 4.48 3.36 9.32
C TRP A 86 5.94 3.25 9.76
N TRP A 87 6.43 2.04 9.96
CA TRP A 87 7.81 1.70 10.30
C TRP A 87 8.72 1.55 9.07
N GLY A 88 8.16 1.71 7.86
CA GLY A 88 8.91 1.63 6.61
C GLY A 88 9.96 2.74 6.50
N LYS A 89 10.96 2.50 5.67
CA LYS A 89 12.07 3.45 5.43
C LYS A 89 11.59 4.71 4.70
N TYR A 90 10.58 4.56 3.84
CA TYR A 90 10.04 5.66 3.04
C TYR A 90 8.52 5.70 3.10
N MET A 91 7.96 6.87 2.90
CA MET A 91 6.53 7.09 2.69
C MET A 91 6.27 7.51 1.25
N PHE A 92 5.38 6.80 0.56
CA PHE A 92 4.84 7.20 -0.73
C PHE A 92 3.66 8.13 -0.46
N LEU A 93 3.91 9.42 -0.51
CA LEU A 93 3.06 10.48 0.03
C LEU A 93 2.30 11.22 -1.06
N ALA A 94 0.97 11.28 -0.94
CA ALA A 94 0.14 12.21 -1.70
C ALA A 94 0.04 13.55 -0.98
N ALA A 95 0.42 14.65 -1.63
CA ALA A 95 0.33 15.98 -1.06
C ALA A 95 -0.17 17.00 -2.09
N ARG A 96 -0.76 18.08 -1.60
CA ARG A 96 -1.31 19.17 -2.41
C ARG A 96 -0.23 20.18 -2.75
N THR A 97 0.04 20.31 -4.02
CA THR A 97 0.98 21.30 -4.59
C THR A 97 0.28 22.51 -5.19
N ASP A 98 -1.00 22.39 -5.58
CA ASP A 98 -1.84 23.50 -6.01
C ASP A 98 -3.20 23.44 -5.29
N LYS A 99 -3.44 24.42 -4.39
CA LYS A 99 -4.69 24.52 -3.59
C LYS A 99 -5.86 25.05 -4.39
N ASP A 100 -5.61 25.73 -5.52
CA ASP A 100 -6.61 26.41 -6.33
C ASP A 100 -6.99 25.59 -7.58
N ALA A 101 -6.37 24.43 -7.78
CA ALA A 101 -6.61 23.55 -8.91
C ALA A 101 -8.08 23.10 -9.03
N LYS A 102 -8.56 23.09 -10.25
CA LYS A 102 -9.90 22.59 -10.61
C LYS A 102 -9.80 21.64 -11.79
N PRO A 103 -10.23 20.39 -11.65
CA PRO A 103 -10.79 19.77 -10.44
C PRO A 103 -9.75 19.59 -9.31
N PRO A 104 -10.16 19.40 -8.03
CA PRO A 104 -9.23 19.37 -6.89
C PRO A 104 -8.09 18.36 -7.02
N HIS A 105 -8.34 17.19 -7.61
CA HIS A 105 -7.31 16.17 -7.81
C HIS A 105 -6.17 16.60 -8.74
N ALA A 106 -6.38 17.60 -9.63
CA ALA A 106 -5.35 18.13 -10.51
C ALA A 106 -4.29 18.98 -9.78
N GLY A 107 -4.44 19.20 -8.47
CA GLY A 107 -3.45 19.90 -7.65
C GLY A 107 -2.69 18.99 -6.69
N ILE A 108 -2.67 17.68 -6.96
CA ILE A 108 -2.00 16.69 -6.13
C ILE A 108 -0.72 16.21 -6.81
N SER A 109 0.34 16.06 -6.03
CA SER A 109 1.62 15.46 -6.45
C SER A 109 1.98 14.30 -5.54
N MET A 110 2.84 13.38 -6.03
CA MET A 110 3.32 12.22 -5.27
C MET A 110 4.80 12.37 -4.93
N PHE A 111 5.16 11.98 -3.71
CA PHE A 111 6.51 12.13 -3.20
C PHE A 111 7.01 10.86 -2.52
N ILE A 112 8.32 10.61 -2.57
CA ILE A 112 9.01 9.65 -1.71
C ILE A 112 9.62 10.44 -0.54
N VAL A 113 9.08 10.22 0.66
CA VAL A 113 9.53 10.92 1.87
C VAL A 113 10.31 9.95 2.75
N PRO A 114 11.61 10.20 3.04
CA PRO A 114 12.33 9.45 4.06
C PRO A 114 11.66 9.60 5.43
N MET A 115 11.42 8.48 6.12
CA MET A 115 10.68 8.51 7.39
C MET A 115 11.52 8.96 8.60
N ASP A 116 12.83 9.09 8.41
CA ASP A 116 13.78 9.66 9.35
C ASP A 116 14.02 11.17 9.14
N ALA A 117 13.31 11.80 8.19
CA ALA A 117 13.43 13.22 7.94
C ALA A 117 12.98 14.04 9.17
N PRO A 118 13.74 15.10 9.53
CA PRO A 118 13.34 16.01 10.62
C PRO A 118 11.93 16.58 10.39
N GLY A 119 11.15 16.69 11.47
CA GLY A 119 9.77 17.21 11.43
C GLY A 119 8.70 16.12 11.27
N ILE A 120 9.08 14.86 11.16
CA ILE A 120 8.12 13.74 11.15
C ILE A 120 7.86 13.27 12.57
N THR A 121 6.59 13.20 12.96
CA THR A 121 6.14 12.58 14.21
C THR A 121 5.21 11.43 13.91
N ILE A 122 5.53 10.24 14.42
CA ILE A 122 4.75 9.01 14.23
C ILE A 122 4.05 8.69 15.56
N ARG A 123 2.73 8.48 15.49
CA ARG A 123 1.91 8.07 16.65
C ARG A 123 1.17 6.78 16.30
N PRO A 124 1.71 5.61 16.67
CA PRO A 124 1.02 4.33 16.48
C PRO A 124 -0.28 4.27 17.28
N SER A 125 -1.28 3.59 16.73
CA SER A 125 -2.57 3.34 17.38
C SER A 125 -2.85 1.84 17.29
N ALA A 126 -3.11 1.20 18.44
CA ALA A 126 -3.48 -0.19 18.50
C ALA A 126 -4.86 -0.42 17.86
N THR A 127 -5.04 -1.60 17.27
CA THR A 127 -6.31 -2.06 16.73
C THR A 127 -6.90 -3.17 17.60
N MET A 128 -8.11 -3.61 17.30
CA MET A 128 -8.75 -4.72 18.01
C MET A 128 -8.13 -6.10 17.69
N TYR A 129 -7.25 -6.19 16.70
CA TYR A 129 -6.46 -7.38 16.39
C TYR A 129 -4.96 -7.03 16.54
N ASP A 130 -4.06 -8.00 16.45
CA ASP A 130 -2.61 -7.84 16.62
C ASP A 130 -1.95 -7.00 15.50
N GLY A 131 -2.50 -5.83 15.22
CA GLY A 131 -2.00 -4.89 14.23
C GLY A 131 -1.96 -3.47 14.79
N THR A 132 -1.15 -2.62 14.18
CA THR A 132 -1.11 -1.20 14.49
C THR A 132 -1.21 -0.39 13.20
N PHE A 133 -1.95 0.73 13.28
CA PHE A 133 -1.85 1.82 12.33
C PHE A 133 -1.10 2.98 12.97
N ALA A 134 -0.68 3.94 12.18
CA ALA A 134 -0.15 5.17 12.73
C ALA A 134 -0.84 6.41 12.15
N ASN A 135 -0.89 7.43 12.98
CA ASN A 135 -1.05 8.81 12.58
C ASN A 135 0.34 9.39 12.37
N ILE A 136 0.58 10.01 11.22
CA ILE A 136 1.87 10.59 10.88
C ILE A 136 1.68 12.08 10.65
N PHE A 137 2.44 12.88 11.37
CA PHE A 137 2.42 14.32 11.29
C PHE A 137 3.69 14.81 10.61
N TYR A 138 3.53 15.76 9.71
CA TYR A 138 4.59 16.44 8.98
C TYR A 138 4.57 17.91 9.39
N ASP A 139 5.65 18.36 10.01
CA ASP A 139 5.84 19.74 10.42
C ASP A 139 7.12 20.30 9.79
N ASN A 140 6.94 21.09 8.74
CA ASN A 140 8.02 21.67 7.96
C ASN A 140 9.07 20.64 7.49
N VAL A 141 8.60 19.45 7.08
CA VAL A 141 9.45 18.38 6.58
C VAL A 141 10.04 18.77 5.25
N ARG A 142 11.36 18.85 5.19
CA ARG A 142 12.11 19.29 4.02
C ARG A 142 12.67 18.08 3.28
N ILE A 143 12.31 17.92 2.02
CA ILE A 143 12.80 16.83 1.16
C ILE A 143 13.35 17.40 -0.15
N PRO A 144 14.35 16.73 -0.77
CA PRO A 144 14.89 17.14 -2.06
C PRO A 144 13.83 17.19 -3.17
N ALA A 145 14.05 18.02 -4.16
CA ALA A 145 13.16 18.18 -5.29
C ALA A 145 12.96 16.91 -6.11
N GLU A 146 14.02 16.15 -6.24
CA GLU A 146 14.06 14.86 -6.95
C GLU A 146 13.23 13.75 -6.30
N ASN A 147 12.70 13.97 -5.09
CA ASN A 147 11.79 13.04 -4.43
C ASN A 147 10.35 13.11 -4.97
N LEU A 148 10.06 14.02 -5.89
CA LEU A 148 8.79 14.04 -6.64
C LEU A 148 8.74 12.85 -7.60
N VAL A 149 7.64 12.10 -7.59
CA VAL A 149 7.40 10.99 -8.51
C VAL A 149 6.40 11.41 -9.58
N GLY A 150 6.80 11.32 -10.85
CA GLY A 150 6.06 11.88 -11.97
C GLY A 150 6.21 13.41 -12.03
N GLU A 151 5.22 14.08 -12.58
CA GLU A 151 5.22 15.53 -12.75
C GLU A 151 4.48 16.24 -11.61
N VAL A 152 4.80 17.54 -11.42
CA VAL A 152 4.05 18.38 -10.46
C VAL A 152 2.58 18.43 -10.89
N ASN A 153 1.67 18.25 -9.94
CA ASN A 153 0.22 18.23 -10.15
C ASN A 153 -0.32 17.05 -10.98
N ASP A 154 0.50 16.06 -11.32
CA ASP A 154 0.08 14.81 -12.00
C ASP A 154 0.03 13.60 -11.01
N GLY A 155 0.11 13.88 -9.72
CA GLY A 155 0.13 12.85 -8.69
C GLY A 155 -1.13 12.00 -8.62
N TRP A 156 -2.27 12.51 -9.08
CA TRP A 156 -3.50 11.71 -9.15
C TRP A 156 -3.39 10.54 -10.12
N LYS A 157 -2.72 10.74 -11.25
CA LYS A 157 -2.44 9.67 -12.22
C LYS A 157 -1.49 8.62 -11.63
N VAL A 158 -0.43 9.05 -10.95
CA VAL A 158 0.50 8.15 -10.25
C VAL A 158 -0.23 7.32 -9.20
N LEU A 159 -1.05 7.97 -8.37
CA LEU A 159 -1.82 7.34 -7.29
C LEU A 159 -2.84 6.32 -7.84
N THR A 160 -3.62 6.70 -8.85
CA THR A 160 -4.63 5.80 -9.44
C THR A 160 -3.98 4.62 -10.17
N GLY A 161 -2.83 4.82 -10.80
CA GLY A 161 -2.03 3.73 -11.37
C GLY A 161 -1.54 2.74 -10.32
N ALA A 162 -1.02 3.24 -9.20
CA ALA A 162 -0.61 2.41 -8.06
C ALA A 162 -1.79 1.61 -7.46
N LEU A 163 -2.95 2.27 -7.25
CA LEU A 163 -4.15 1.62 -6.71
C LEU A 163 -4.78 0.61 -7.67
N ALA A 164 -4.69 0.83 -8.98
CA ALA A 164 -5.16 -0.15 -9.98
C ALA A 164 -4.36 -1.46 -9.89
N PHE A 165 -3.05 -1.34 -9.71
CA PHE A 165 -2.17 -2.49 -9.50
C PHE A 165 -2.48 -3.21 -8.17
N GLU A 166 -2.72 -2.46 -7.09
CA GLU A 166 -3.11 -3.02 -5.79
C GLU A 166 -4.36 -3.89 -5.90
N ARG A 167 -5.40 -3.40 -6.56
CA ARG A 167 -6.66 -4.14 -6.75
C ARG A 167 -6.45 -5.47 -7.48
N GLY A 168 -5.61 -5.48 -8.50
CA GLY A 168 -5.28 -6.70 -9.24
C GLY A 168 -4.46 -7.70 -8.42
N LEU A 169 -3.42 -7.24 -7.76
CA LEU A 169 -2.47 -8.09 -7.05
C LEU A 169 -3.02 -8.59 -5.71
N VAL A 170 -3.50 -7.66 -4.86
CA VAL A 170 -3.95 -8.00 -3.50
C VAL A 170 -5.31 -8.68 -3.54
N GLY A 171 -6.26 -8.13 -4.30
CA GLY A 171 -7.62 -8.70 -4.43
C GLY A 171 -7.59 -10.08 -5.07
N GLY A 172 -6.88 -10.24 -6.19
CA GLY A 172 -6.76 -11.51 -6.90
C GLY A 172 -6.07 -12.60 -6.08
N GLY A 173 -4.98 -12.27 -5.38
CA GLY A 173 -4.25 -13.21 -4.52
C GLY A 173 -5.08 -13.76 -3.36
N ILE A 174 -5.88 -12.90 -2.71
CA ILE A 174 -6.77 -13.33 -1.62
C ILE A 174 -7.86 -14.28 -2.15
N VAL A 175 -8.50 -13.95 -3.27
CA VAL A 175 -9.55 -14.80 -3.87
C VAL A 175 -9.00 -16.16 -4.23
N LEU A 176 -7.80 -16.23 -4.83
CA LEU A 176 -7.17 -17.51 -5.19
C LEU A 176 -6.84 -18.34 -3.95
N LYS A 177 -6.33 -17.73 -2.86
CA LYS A 177 -6.06 -18.44 -1.60
C LYS A 177 -7.34 -19.03 -0.99
N VAL A 178 -8.42 -18.25 -0.96
CA VAL A 178 -9.73 -18.72 -0.45
C VAL A 178 -10.28 -19.84 -1.32
N ALA A 179 -10.21 -19.71 -2.65
CA ALA A 179 -10.66 -20.76 -3.58
C ALA A 179 -9.85 -22.05 -3.39
N HIS A 180 -8.54 -21.95 -3.25
CA HIS A 180 -7.67 -23.13 -3.02
C HIS A 180 -7.98 -23.80 -1.67
N ALA A 181 -8.10 -23.01 -0.59
CA ALA A 181 -8.48 -23.54 0.72
C ALA A 181 -9.85 -24.22 0.70
N PHE A 182 -10.82 -23.66 -0.03
CA PHE A 182 -12.13 -24.28 -0.21
C PHE A 182 -12.04 -25.60 -0.97
N GLU A 183 -11.25 -25.69 -2.04
CA GLU A 183 -11.06 -26.96 -2.76
C GLU A 183 -10.36 -28.02 -1.91
N GLN A 184 -9.39 -27.65 -1.08
CA GLN A 184 -8.76 -28.57 -0.12
C GLN A 184 -9.77 -29.09 0.92
N LEU A 185 -10.60 -28.19 1.47
CA LEU A 185 -11.66 -28.55 2.39
C LEU A 185 -12.69 -29.48 1.72
N ARG A 186 -13.10 -29.15 0.51
CA ARG A 186 -14.04 -29.97 -0.29
C ARG A 186 -13.46 -31.38 -0.52
N ALA A 187 -12.19 -31.45 -0.93
CA ALA A 187 -11.51 -32.74 -1.13
C ALA A 187 -11.46 -33.56 0.16
N HIS A 188 -11.16 -32.94 1.31
CA HIS A 188 -11.14 -33.59 2.61
C HIS A 188 -12.53 -34.13 3.01
N VAL A 189 -13.59 -33.33 2.84
CA VAL A 189 -14.97 -33.74 3.12
C VAL A 189 -15.42 -34.91 2.25
N MET A 190 -14.96 -34.96 0.99
CA MET A 190 -15.32 -35.99 0.02
C MET A 190 -14.46 -37.27 0.09
N ALA A 191 -13.31 -37.23 0.78
CA ALA A 191 -12.32 -38.33 0.78
C ALA A 191 -12.72 -39.55 1.63
N GLY A 192 -13.76 -39.46 2.50
CA GLY A 192 -14.24 -40.58 3.30
C GLY A 192 -15.11 -41.53 2.47
N GLU A 193 -14.98 -42.83 2.69
CA GLU A 193 -15.82 -43.89 2.11
C GLU A 193 -16.98 -44.29 3.03
N GLY A 194 -18.20 -44.41 2.49
CA GLY A 194 -19.39 -44.85 3.22
C GLY A 194 -19.75 -43.97 4.43
N ASP A 195 -20.06 -44.55 5.56
CA ASP A 195 -20.46 -43.86 6.79
C ASP A 195 -19.37 -42.95 7.41
N GLN A 196 -18.14 -43.01 6.91
CA GLN A 196 -17.04 -42.13 7.35
C GLN A 196 -16.91 -40.84 6.49
N SER A 197 -17.69 -40.73 5.44
CA SER A 197 -17.69 -39.50 4.60
C SER A 197 -18.45 -38.40 5.28
N LEU A 198 -17.77 -37.28 5.58
CA LEU A 198 -18.39 -36.07 6.10
C LEU A 198 -19.39 -35.45 5.13
N ALA A 199 -19.32 -35.81 3.84
CA ALA A 199 -20.27 -35.35 2.82
C ALA A 199 -21.71 -35.82 3.04
N GLY A 200 -21.91 -36.91 3.80
CA GLY A 200 -23.23 -37.40 4.22
C GLY A 200 -23.88 -36.58 5.34
N GLU A 201 -23.11 -35.86 6.13
CA GLU A 201 -23.56 -35.13 7.30
C GLU A 201 -24.34 -33.83 6.91
N PRO A 202 -25.62 -33.69 7.31
CA PRO A 202 -26.44 -32.54 6.92
C PRO A 202 -25.84 -31.19 7.33
N ILE A 203 -25.24 -31.10 8.52
CA ILE A 203 -24.60 -29.87 9.02
C ILE A 203 -23.40 -29.49 8.18
N VAL A 204 -22.58 -30.47 7.77
CA VAL A 204 -21.40 -30.21 6.92
C VAL A 204 -21.84 -29.73 5.54
N ARG A 205 -22.86 -30.38 4.97
CA ARG A 205 -23.42 -29.97 3.66
C ARG A 205 -23.97 -28.55 3.69
N ASP A 206 -24.71 -28.18 4.74
CA ASP A 206 -25.26 -26.84 4.92
C ASP A 206 -24.14 -25.79 5.01
N ARG A 207 -23.10 -26.06 5.80
CA ARG A 207 -21.94 -25.17 5.96
C ARG A 207 -21.07 -25.05 4.72
N MET A 208 -21.04 -26.06 3.86
CA MET A 208 -20.32 -26.03 2.59
C MET A 208 -21.08 -25.30 1.50
N ALA A 209 -22.41 -25.14 1.62
CA ALA A 209 -23.27 -24.50 0.64
C ALA A 209 -23.50 -22.99 0.91
N THR A 210 -23.14 -22.51 2.10
CA THR A 210 -23.25 -21.11 2.52
C THR A 210 -21.90 -20.38 2.43
#